data_a831deb5fb201d7a1c0e712882bb189f
#
_entry.id   a831deb5fb201d7a1c0e712882bb189f
#
_cell.length_a   1.000
_cell.length_b   1.000
_cell.length_c   1.000
_cell.angle_alpha   90.00
_cell.angle_beta   90.00
_cell.angle_gamma   90.00
#
_symmetry.space_group_name_H-M   'P 1'
#
loop_
_entity.id
_entity.type
_entity.pdbx_description
1 polymer ?
#
loop_
_entity_poly.entity_id
_entity_poly.type
_entity_poly.pdbx_seq_one_letter_code
_entity_poly.pdbx_strand_id
1 'polypeptide(L)'
;MNEPGDRRMLLVHAHPDDESIGTGATMAKYAAEGAAVTLVTCTLGELGEVIPPELAQLAWDAGGGLGRHRIAELAAACSALGVTDHRFLGGAGRWRDSGMMGTPSNDWPGSFWGADLDEAARALLAVIAEVRPQVLVTYDDNGFYGHPDHIQAHRVAWRAFEMADGIISKFYATAVPKSVLAEAMALLDDRSPGSSELAGTDFTKVESVDGLPFGTDDENVTTRIDAADYLDAKLAAMRAHATQIAVDSPFFALSDMIGQRALGTEYYTLLAGPASADHGPGNWETDLFAGLGQ
;
A
#
# COMPACT_ATOMS: atom_id res chain seq x y z
N MET A 1 5.48 -24.76 13.73
CA MET A 1 4.99 -24.04 12.52
C MET A 1 3.51 -23.82 12.75
N ASN A 2 3.04 -22.56 12.73
CA ASN A 2 1.60 -22.32 12.76
C ASN A 2 1.00 -22.94 11.50
N GLU A 3 -0.13 -23.64 11.63
CA GLU A 3 -0.90 -24.08 10.47
C GLU A 3 -1.25 -22.85 9.62
N PRO A 4 -1.30 -22.97 8.28
CA PRO A 4 -1.59 -21.82 7.41
C PRO A 4 -2.84 -21.04 7.83
N GLY A 5 -3.89 -21.71 8.32
CA GLY A 5 -5.13 -21.08 8.79
C GLY A 5 -5.03 -20.30 10.11
N ASP A 6 -3.90 -20.39 10.83
CA ASP A 6 -3.67 -19.63 12.07
C ASP A 6 -2.96 -18.30 11.84
N ARG A 7 -2.45 -18.07 10.62
CA ARG A 7 -1.78 -16.82 10.25
C ARG A 7 -2.80 -15.73 9.95
N ARG A 8 -2.72 -14.61 10.65
CA ARG A 8 -3.61 -13.46 10.45
C ARG A 8 -2.77 -12.20 10.33
N MET A 9 -2.95 -11.49 9.23
CA MET A 9 -2.28 -10.21 9.00
C MET A 9 -3.30 -9.11 8.74
N LEU A 10 -2.95 -7.91 9.16
CA LEU A 10 -3.71 -6.68 8.95
C LEU A 10 -2.83 -5.69 8.21
N LEU A 11 -3.33 -5.20 7.08
CA LEU A 11 -2.69 -4.10 6.36
C LEU A 11 -3.53 -2.84 6.54
N VAL A 12 -2.87 -1.70 6.71
CA VAL A 12 -3.51 -0.39 6.86
C VAL A 12 -2.94 0.54 5.81
N HIS A 13 -3.80 0.93 4.86
CA HIS A 13 -3.46 1.83 3.76
C HIS A 13 -4.35 3.07 3.77
N ALA A 14 -3.86 4.19 3.23
CA ALA A 14 -4.54 5.47 3.25
C ALA A 14 -5.68 5.53 2.23
N HIS A 15 -5.41 5.11 0.99
CA HIS A 15 -6.33 5.24 -0.14
C HIS A 15 -6.53 3.90 -0.85
N PRO A 16 -7.65 3.73 -1.58
CA PRO A 16 -7.80 2.64 -2.53
C PRO A 16 -6.77 2.79 -3.67
N ASP A 17 -5.89 1.86 -3.88
CA ASP A 17 -4.77 1.68 -4.80
C ASP A 17 -3.43 1.41 -4.09
N ASP A 18 -3.18 2.00 -2.94
CA ASP A 18 -1.94 1.84 -2.16
C ASP A 18 -1.63 0.37 -1.86
N GLU A 19 -2.68 -0.42 -1.53
CA GLU A 19 -2.55 -1.84 -1.24
C GLU A 19 -2.02 -2.63 -2.44
N SER A 20 -2.47 -2.26 -3.63
CA SER A 20 -2.08 -2.92 -4.88
C SER A 20 -0.65 -2.57 -5.27
N ILE A 21 -0.23 -1.32 -5.08
CA ILE A 21 1.09 -0.82 -5.43
C ILE A 21 2.15 -1.34 -4.46
N GLY A 22 1.93 -1.15 -3.17
CA GLY A 22 2.94 -1.38 -2.14
C GLY A 22 3.01 -2.82 -1.62
N THR A 23 1.88 -3.53 -1.60
CA THR A 23 1.75 -4.81 -0.87
C THR A 23 0.94 -5.87 -1.63
N GLY A 24 0.57 -5.62 -2.88
CA GLY A 24 -0.35 -6.47 -3.63
C GLY A 24 0.14 -7.90 -3.84
N ALA A 25 1.42 -8.07 -4.21
CA ALA A 25 1.98 -9.40 -4.41
C ALA A 25 2.08 -10.19 -3.08
N THR A 26 2.47 -9.51 -2.00
CA THR A 26 2.51 -10.10 -0.64
C THR A 26 1.12 -10.52 -0.18
N MET A 27 0.11 -9.65 -0.34
CA MET A 27 -1.27 -9.97 0.02
C MET A 27 -1.76 -11.20 -0.73
N ALA A 28 -1.56 -11.25 -2.05
CA ALA A 28 -1.97 -12.37 -2.89
C ALA A 28 -1.26 -13.68 -2.48
N LYS A 29 0.04 -13.62 -2.20
CA LYS A 29 0.82 -14.76 -1.71
C LYS A 29 0.24 -15.31 -0.41
N TYR A 30 0.11 -14.49 0.62
CA TYR A 30 -0.37 -14.95 1.92
C TYR A 30 -1.83 -15.43 1.87
N ALA A 31 -2.69 -14.77 1.09
CA ALA A 31 -4.06 -15.23 0.87
C ALA A 31 -4.10 -16.63 0.21
N ALA A 32 -3.27 -16.84 -0.83
CA ALA A 32 -3.17 -18.14 -1.51
C ALA A 32 -2.56 -19.24 -0.62
N GLU A 33 -1.68 -18.88 0.31
CA GLU A 33 -1.11 -19.77 1.33
C GLU A 33 -2.06 -20.06 2.49
N GLY A 34 -3.28 -19.48 2.49
CA GLY A 34 -4.32 -19.73 3.48
C GLY A 34 -4.24 -18.87 4.73
N ALA A 35 -3.44 -17.78 4.72
CA ALA A 35 -3.48 -16.81 5.79
C ALA A 35 -4.76 -15.95 5.71
N ALA A 36 -5.31 -15.55 6.85
CA ALA A 36 -6.36 -14.54 6.89
C ALA A 36 -5.74 -13.15 6.69
N VAL A 37 -6.01 -12.55 5.53
CA VAL A 37 -5.53 -11.22 5.16
C VAL A 37 -6.70 -10.24 5.28
N THR A 38 -6.56 -9.26 6.18
CA THR A 38 -7.51 -8.17 6.35
C THR A 38 -6.88 -6.86 5.88
N LEU A 39 -7.59 -6.12 5.04
CA LEU A 39 -7.21 -4.78 4.59
C LEU A 39 -8.10 -3.73 5.26
N VAL A 40 -7.49 -2.68 5.80
CA VAL A 40 -8.18 -1.45 6.23
C VAL A 40 -7.68 -0.29 5.39
N THR A 41 -8.60 0.39 4.72
CA THR A 41 -8.33 1.61 3.96
C THR A 41 -8.92 2.81 4.72
N CYS A 42 -8.13 3.88 4.90
CA CYS A 42 -8.50 4.96 5.83
C CYS A 42 -9.50 5.94 5.24
N THR A 43 -9.38 6.28 3.95
CA THR A 43 -10.25 7.23 3.24
C THR A 43 -10.77 6.62 1.94
N LEU A 44 -11.57 7.36 1.19
CA LEU A 44 -12.02 6.93 -0.14
C LEU A 44 -11.14 7.47 -1.28
N GLY A 45 -10.10 8.25 -0.96
CA GLY A 45 -9.22 8.86 -1.95
C GLY A 45 -9.95 9.79 -2.90
N GLU A 46 -10.95 10.54 -2.41
CA GLU A 46 -11.85 11.33 -3.23
C GLU A 46 -11.22 12.57 -3.85
N LEU A 47 -10.00 12.95 -3.44
CA LEU A 47 -9.24 14.07 -4.01
C LEU A 47 -8.18 13.63 -5.02
N GLY A 48 -8.11 12.34 -5.34
CA GLY A 48 -7.23 11.82 -6.36
C GLY A 48 -7.54 12.42 -7.75
N GLU A 49 -6.54 12.53 -8.59
CA GLU A 49 -6.70 12.92 -9.99
C GLU A 49 -7.29 11.77 -10.80
N VAL A 50 -8.12 12.08 -11.79
CA VAL A 50 -8.74 11.07 -12.65
C VAL A 50 -7.97 10.97 -13.96
N ILE A 51 -7.25 9.86 -14.18
CA ILE A 51 -6.42 9.65 -15.36
C ILE A 51 -7.26 9.49 -16.65
N PRO A 52 -8.32 8.64 -16.71
CA PRO A 52 -9.08 8.46 -17.94
C PRO A 52 -9.95 9.69 -18.26
N PRO A 53 -9.77 10.33 -19.43
CA PRO A 53 -10.55 11.53 -19.79
C PRO A 53 -12.07 11.30 -19.78
N GLU A 54 -12.51 10.10 -20.13
CA GLU A 54 -13.93 9.72 -20.15
C GLU A 54 -14.56 9.65 -18.75
N LEU A 55 -13.74 9.60 -17.70
CA LEU A 55 -14.17 9.60 -16.30
C LEU A 55 -13.89 10.93 -15.58
N ALA A 56 -13.41 11.95 -16.30
CA ALA A 56 -13.02 13.24 -15.72
C ALA A 56 -14.12 13.91 -14.87
N GLN A 57 -15.40 13.64 -15.17
CA GLN A 57 -16.54 14.15 -14.39
C GLN A 57 -16.59 13.62 -12.96
N LEU A 58 -15.83 12.55 -12.62
CA LEU A 58 -15.73 12.00 -11.27
C LEU A 58 -14.83 12.84 -10.36
N ALA A 59 -13.96 13.67 -10.92
CA ALA A 59 -13.05 14.50 -10.16
C ALA A 59 -13.80 15.42 -9.20
N TRP A 60 -13.17 15.72 -8.07
CA TRP A 60 -13.78 16.53 -6.99
C TRP A 60 -14.33 17.87 -7.48
N ASP A 61 -13.61 18.56 -8.34
CA ASP A 61 -13.91 19.88 -8.89
C ASP A 61 -14.82 19.84 -10.12
N ALA A 62 -15.05 18.67 -10.70
CA ALA A 62 -15.85 18.50 -11.93
C ALA A 62 -17.26 17.91 -11.68
N GLY A 63 -17.61 17.60 -10.44
CA GLY A 63 -18.93 17.03 -10.11
C GLY A 63 -18.86 16.06 -8.95
N GLY A 64 -17.70 15.51 -8.68
CA GLY A 64 -17.46 14.57 -7.59
C GLY A 64 -18.00 13.16 -7.89
N GLY A 65 -17.73 12.27 -6.98
CA GLY A 65 -18.17 10.88 -7.08
C GLY A 65 -17.01 9.90 -7.15
N LEU A 66 -15.77 10.39 -7.28
CA LEU A 66 -14.57 9.57 -7.35
C LEU A 66 -14.48 8.59 -6.17
N GLY A 67 -14.62 9.07 -4.93
CA GLY A 67 -14.54 8.19 -3.76
C GLY A 67 -15.55 7.04 -3.80
N ARG A 68 -16.78 7.28 -4.28
CA ARG A 68 -17.78 6.21 -4.45
C ARG A 68 -17.37 5.23 -5.56
N HIS A 69 -16.77 5.72 -6.63
CA HIS A 69 -16.27 4.90 -7.73
C HIS A 69 -15.12 4.00 -7.25
N ARG A 70 -14.18 4.57 -6.49
CA ARG A 70 -13.02 3.86 -5.95
C ARG A 70 -13.37 2.74 -4.95
N ILE A 71 -14.55 2.78 -4.31
CA ILE A 71 -15.04 1.64 -3.51
C ILE A 71 -15.19 0.39 -4.40
N ALA A 72 -15.70 0.54 -5.62
CA ALA A 72 -15.85 -0.58 -6.54
C ALA A 72 -14.51 -1.04 -7.13
N GLU A 73 -13.60 -0.10 -7.42
CA GLU A 73 -12.24 -0.41 -7.85
C GLU A 73 -11.49 -1.21 -6.77
N LEU A 74 -11.54 -0.77 -5.50
CA LEU A 74 -10.94 -1.49 -4.37
C LEU A 74 -11.52 -2.90 -4.21
N ALA A 75 -12.83 -3.06 -4.33
CA ALA A 75 -13.46 -4.37 -4.24
C ALA A 75 -12.98 -5.32 -5.35
N ALA A 76 -12.82 -4.80 -6.57
CA ALA A 76 -12.29 -5.56 -7.71
C ALA A 76 -10.80 -5.90 -7.51
N ALA A 77 -10.00 -4.97 -6.99
CA ALA A 77 -8.60 -5.17 -6.67
C ALA A 77 -8.43 -6.24 -5.58
N CYS A 78 -9.18 -6.16 -4.47
CA CYS A 78 -9.17 -7.18 -3.42
C CYS A 78 -9.55 -8.56 -3.96
N SER A 79 -10.54 -8.63 -4.86
CA SER A 79 -10.93 -9.89 -5.51
C SER A 79 -9.79 -10.48 -6.34
N ALA A 80 -9.05 -9.65 -7.08
CA ALA A 80 -7.90 -10.08 -7.87
C ALA A 80 -6.74 -10.61 -6.99
N LEU A 81 -6.57 -10.02 -5.79
CA LEU A 81 -5.57 -10.45 -4.80
C LEU A 81 -6.03 -11.64 -3.94
N GLY A 82 -7.27 -12.10 -4.07
CA GLY A 82 -7.82 -13.18 -3.23
C GLY A 82 -8.12 -12.72 -1.79
N VAL A 83 -8.20 -11.41 -1.54
CA VAL A 83 -8.51 -10.83 -0.23
C VAL A 83 -10.01 -10.65 -0.09
N THR A 84 -10.61 -11.28 0.92
CA THR A 84 -12.07 -11.30 1.13
C THR A 84 -12.52 -10.38 2.26
N ASP A 85 -11.63 -9.97 3.15
CA ASP A 85 -11.92 -9.04 4.26
C ASP A 85 -11.23 -7.69 4.00
N HIS A 86 -11.97 -6.75 3.43
CA HIS A 86 -11.54 -5.36 3.32
C HIS A 86 -12.56 -4.43 3.95
N ARG A 87 -12.07 -3.42 4.64
CA ARG A 87 -12.87 -2.51 5.47
C ARG A 87 -12.39 -1.08 5.29
N PHE A 88 -13.29 -0.11 5.45
CA PHE A 88 -12.91 1.28 5.60
C PHE A 88 -12.83 1.63 7.10
N LEU A 89 -11.79 2.35 7.51
CA LEU A 89 -11.56 2.73 8.89
C LEU A 89 -12.75 3.54 9.45
N GLY A 90 -13.40 3.02 10.48
CA GLY A 90 -14.60 3.63 11.06
C GLY A 90 -15.84 3.64 10.16
N GLY A 91 -15.80 2.98 8.99
CA GLY A 91 -16.82 2.96 7.95
C GLY A 91 -16.49 3.85 6.75
N ALA A 92 -17.04 3.52 5.59
CA ALA A 92 -16.77 4.21 4.33
C ALA A 92 -17.08 5.71 4.44
N GLY A 93 -16.07 6.56 4.17
CA GLY A 93 -16.20 8.01 4.22
C GLY A 93 -16.27 8.61 5.65
N ARG A 94 -15.89 7.85 6.69
CA ARG A 94 -15.77 8.40 8.05
C ARG A 94 -14.76 9.53 8.09
N TRP A 95 -13.61 9.36 7.44
CA TRP A 95 -12.63 10.39 7.22
C TRP A 95 -12.47 10.66 5.74
N ARG A 96 -12.16 11.92 5.43
CA ARG A 96 -11.97 12.40 4.08
C ARG A 96 -10.50 12.39 3.71
N ASP A 97 -10.24 12.14 2.45
CA ASP A 97 -8.94 12.38 1.85
C ASP A 97 -8.48 13.81 2.11
N SER A 98 -7.25 13.98 2.56
CA SER A 98 -6.67 15.27 2.93
C SER A 98 -5.97 15.98 1.77
N GLY A 99 -5.79 15.31 0.64
CA GLY A 99 -4.97 15.78 -0.47
C GLY A 99 -3.49 15.86 -0.10
N MET A 100 -2.68 16.42 -0.98
CA MET A 100 -1.24 16.56 -0.76
C MET A 100 -0.92 17.52 0.38
N MET A 101 0.24 17.33 1.00
CA MET A 101 0.71 18.16 2.11
C MET A 101 0.74 19.64 1.73
N GLY A 102 0.17 20.47 2.59
CA GLY A 102 0.11 21.93 2.41
C GLY A 102 -1.04 22.43 1.56
N THR A 103 -1.92 21.56 1.08
CA THR A 103 -3.15 21.98 0.39
C THR A 103 -4.23 22.40 1.39
N PRO A 104 -5.18 23.27 1.01
CA PRO A 104 -6.26 23.73 1.89
C PRO A 104 -7.13 22.59 2.44
N SER A 105 -7.21 21.47 1.73
CA SER A 105 -7.98 20.29 2.12
C SER A 105 -7.46 19.61 3.39
N ASN A 106 -6.20 19.84 3.76
CA ASN A 106 -5.65 19.33 5.02
C ASN A 106 -6.43 19.84 6.23
N ASP A 107 -6.96 21.07 6.15
CA ASP A 107 -7.71 21.73 7.23
C ASP A 107 -9.22 21.58 7.08
N TRP A 108 -9.71 20.82 6.11
CA TRP A 108 -11.16 20.63 5.96
C TRP A 108 -11.74 19.79 7.11
N PRO A 109 -12.97 20.11 7.54
CA PRO A 109 -13.67 19.29 8.53
C PRO A 109 -13.77 17.84 8.06
N GLY A 110 -13.29 16.92 8.89
CA GLY A 110 -13.31 15.50 8.61
C GLY A 110 -12.13 15.00 7.77
N SER A 111 -11.14 15.84 7.40
CA SER A 111 -9.89 15.38 6.79
C SER A 111 -9.22 14.34 7.69
N PHE A 112 -8.65 13.30 7.09
CA PHE A 112 -7.98 12.25 7.87
C PHE A 112 -6.70 12.78 8.55
N TRP A 113 -5.98 13.69 7.91
CA TRP A 113 -4.83 14.37 8.51
C TRP A 113 -5.18 15.13 9.79
N GLY A 114 -6.34 15.79 9.81
CA GLY A 114 -6.84 16.54 10.97
C GLY A 114 -7.62 15.69 11.99
N ALA A 115 -7.72 14.37 11.79
CA ALA A 115 -8.46 13.48 12.70
C ALA A 115 -7.81 13.40 14.08
N ASP A 116 -8.62 13.31 15.14
CA ASP A 116 -8.15 12.96 16.47
C ASP A 116 -7.48 11.57 16.42
N LEU A 117 -6.21 11.52 16.80
CA LEU A 117 -5.39 10.32 16.70
C LEU A 117 -5.96 9.17 17.53
N ASP A 118 -6.40 9.45 18.75
CA ASP A 118 -6.94 8.43 19.63
C ASP A 118 -8.31 7.93 19.17
N GLU A 119 -9.14 8.79 18.55
CA GLU A 119 -10.40 8.38 17.94
C GLU A 119 -10.16 7.42 16.77
N ALA A 120 -9.29 7.79 15.84
CA ALA A 120 -8.96 6.97 14.68
C ALA A 120 -8.27 5.64 15.10
N ALA A 121 -7.36 5.70 16.08
CA ALA A 121 -6.72 4.51 16.64
C ALA A 121 -7.71 3.55 17.32
N ARG A 122 -8.73 4.07 18.04
CA ARG A 122 -9.78 3.21 18.62
C ARG A 122 -10.64 2.54 17.56
N ALA A 123 -10.90 3.22 16.43
CA ALA A 123 -11.61 2.59 15.31
C ALA A 123 -10.79 1.42 14.71
N LEU A 124 -9.47 1.58 14.59
CA LEU A 124 -8.58 0.49 14.15
C LEU A 124 -8.45 -0.60 15.22
N LEU A 125 -8.37 -0.23 16.49
CA LEU A 125 -8.31 -1.18 17.62
C LEU A 125 -9.53 -2.11 17.65
N ALA A 126 -10.72 -1.62 17.28
CA ALA A 126 -11.92 -2.46 17.18
C ALA A 126 -11.73 -3.57 16.12
N VAL A 127 -11.12 -3.24 14.97
CA VAL A 127 -10.77 -4.24 13.94
C VAL A 127 -9.71 -5.21 14.48
N ILE A 128 -8.66 -4.69 15.13
CA ILE A 128 -7.58 -5.53 15.72
C ILE A 128 -8.15 -6.51 16.75
N ALA A 129 -9.09 -6.07 17.59
CA ALA A 129 -9.70 -6.92 18.62
C ALA A 129 -10.53 -8.06 18.00
N GLU A 130 -11.18 -7.82 16.87
CA GLU A 130 -11.97 -8.81 16.12
C GLU A 130 -11.07 -9.79 15.36
N VAL A 131 -10.15 -9.26 14.53
CA VAL A 131 -9.29 -10.03 13.63
C VAL A 131 -8.16 -10.74 14.38
N ARG A 132 -7.64 -10.11 15.45
CA ARG A 132 -6.50 -10.56 16.25
C ARG A 132 -5.27 -10.89 15.40
N PRO A 133 -4.77 -9.94 14.60
CA PRO A 133 -3.65 -10.18 13.69
C PRO A 133 -2.34 -10.36 14.49
N GLN A 134 -1.46 -11.25 14.05
CA GLN A 134 -0.09 -11.35 14.57
C GLN A 134 0.83 -10.33 13.92
N VAL A 135 0.53 -9.96 12.67
CA VAL A 135 1.33 -9.05 11.85
C VAL A 135 0.48 -7.87 11.43
N LEU A 136 1.02 -6.65 11.58
CA LEU A 136 0.47 -5.43 11.04
C LEU A 136 1.46 -4.79 10.10
N VAL A 137 0.98 -4.32 8.95
CA VAL A 137 1.77 -3.65 7.91
C VAL A 137 1.13 -2.30 7.58
N THR A 138 1.94 -1.26 7.47
CA THR A 138 1.54 0.07 6.99
C THR A 138 2.73 0.79 6.37
N TYR A 139 2.71 2.11 6.23
CA TYR A 139 3.85 2.91 5.76
C TYR A 139 4.88 3.15 6.87
N ASP A 140 6.03 3.72 6.49
CA ASP A 140 6.98 4.32 7.41
C ASP A 140 6.42 5.62 8.04
N ASP A 141 7.16 6.24 8.94
CA ASP A 141 6.76 7.46 9.66
C ASP A 141 6.71 8.71 8.77
N ASN A 142 7.36 8.68 7.60
CA ASN A 142 7.25 9.71 6.56
C ASN A 142 6.09 9.45 5.58
N GLY A 143 5.36 8.34 5.71
CA GLY A 143 4.26 7.99 4.80
C GLY A 143 4.74 7.71 3.38
N PHE A 144 5.88 7.06 3.24
CA PHE A 144 6.55 6.69 2.00
C PHE A 144 7.07 7.91 1.20
N TYR A 145 6.20 8.82 0.75
CA TYR A 145 6.57 10.03 -0.03
C TYR A 145 6.05 11.35 0.58
N GLY A 146 5.66 11.34 1.84
CA GLY A 146 5.23 12.55 2.54
C GLY A 146 3.76 12.92 2.37
N HIS A 147 2.90 12.01 1.88
CA HIS A 147 1.47 12.25 1.85
C HIS A 147 0.90 12.32 3.27
N PRO A 148 0.11 13.36 3.64
CA PRO A 148 -0.38 13.52 5.02
C PRO A 148 -1.22 12.32 5.48
N ASP A 149 -2.05 11.74 4.62
CA ASP A 149 -2.87 10.59 4.99
C ASP A 149 -2.05 9.30 5.19
N HIS A 150 -0.93 9.13 4.47
CA HIS A 150 -0.01 8.02 4.71
C HIS A 150 0.71 8.15 6.05
N ILE A 151 1.18 9.36 6.36
CA ILE A 151 1.77 9.68 7.68
C ILE A 151 0.73 9.44 8.78
N GLN A 152 -0.51 9.87 8.57
CA GLN A 152 -1.57 9.68 9.55
C GLN A 152 -1.96 8.20 9.69
N ALA A 153 -1.99 7.43 8.60
CA ALA A 153 -2.23 5.98 8.65
C ALA A 153 -1.16 5.27 9.49
N HIS A 154 0.12 5.63 9.30
CA HIS A 154 1.21 5.14 10.16
C HIS A 154 0.97 5.51 11.63
N ARG A 155 0.67 6.77 11.95
CA ARG A 155 0.45 7.26 13.32
C ARG A 155 -0.73 6.54 13.99
N VAL A 156 -1.83 6.38 13.26
CA VAL A 156 -3.03 5.66 13.73
C VAL A 156 -2.73 4.19 13.98
N ALA A 157 -2.03 3.54 13.04
CA ALA A 157 -1.64 2.14 13.16
C ALA A 157 -0.68 1.91 14.34
N TRP A 158 0.32 2.79 14.50
CA TRP A 158 1.25 2.73 15.64
C TRP A 158 0.54 2.93 16.97
N ARG A 159 -0.34 3.93 17.05
CA ARG A 159 -1.12 4.19 18.26
C ARG A 159 -2.06 3.03 18.60
N ALA A 160 -2.71 2.42 17.61
CA ALA A 160 -3.54 1.24 17.81
C ALA A 160 -2.70 0.02 18.25
N PHE A 161 -1.48 -0.14 17.71
CA PHE A 161 -0.53 -1.17 18.12
C PHE A 161 -0.17 -1.03 19.61
N GLU A 162 0.15 0.18 20.08
CA GLU A 162 0.42 0.45 21.50
C GLU A 162 -0.79 0.09 22.39
N MET A 163 -2.01 0.40 21.92
CA MET A 163 -3.25 0.13 22.65
C MET A 163 -3.67 -1.34 22.62
N ALA A 164 -3.16 -2.12 21.66
CA ALA A 164 -3.57 -3.52 21.46
C ALA A 164 -3.01 -4.52 22.46
N ASP A 165 -2.16 -4.07 23.39
CA ASP A 165 -1.65 -4.85 24.54
C ASP A 165 -1.15 -6.26 24.15
N GLY A 166 -0.25 -6.32 23.16
CA GLY A 166 0.41 -7.56 22.74
C GLY A 166 -0.42 -8.48 21.82
N ILE A 167 -1.57 -8.02 21.31
CA ILE A 167 -2.32 -8.78 20.28
C ILE A 167 -1.48 -8.89 19.00
N ILE A 168 -0.82 -7.79 18.59
CA ILE A 168 0.05 -7.74 17.43
C ILE A 168 1.47 -8.07 17.86
N SER A 169 2.07 -9.05 17.23
CA SER A 169 3.42 -9.51 17.55
C SER A 169 4.51 -8.80 16.74
N LYS A 170 4.22 -8.43 15.49
CA LYS A 170 5.17 -7.75 14.60
C LYS A 170 4.50 -6.60 13.88
N PHE A 171 5.20 -5.47 13.82
CA PHE A 171 4.77 -4.28 13.10
C PHE A 171 5.79 -3.93 12.02
N TYR A 172 5.34 -3.86 10.77
CA TYR A 172 6.18 -3.56 9.63
C TYR A 172 5.78 -2.27 8.92
N ALA A 173 6.78 -1.58 8.40
CA ALA A 173 6.61 -0.56 7.38
C ALA A 173 6.90 -1.14 6.00
N THR A 174 6.15 -0.69 4.98
CA THR A 174 6.51 -0.92 3.58
C THR A 174 7.82 -0.19 3.26
N ALA A 175 8.66 -0.81 2.44
CA ALA A 175 9.95 -0.26 2.06
C ALA A 175 10.25 -0.59 0.59
N VAL A 176 11.01 0.26 -0.09
CA VAL A 176 11.59 -0.07 -1.39
C VAL A 176 13.08 0.30 -1.35
N PRO A 177 14.00 -0.68 -1.38
CA PRO A 177 15.44 -0.41 -1.36
C PRO A 177 15.86 0.49 -2.52
N LYS A 178 16.72 1.46 -2.26
CA LYS A 178 17.23 2.37 -3.29
C LYS A 178 17.95 1.63 -4.42
N SER A 179 18.65 0.52 -4.11
CA SER A 179 19.26 -0.34 -5.12
C SER A 179 18.23 -0.95 -6.08
N VAL A 180 17.08 -1.40 -5.55
CA VAL A 180 15.99 -1.99 -6.36
C VAL A 180 15.32 -0.92 -7.23
N LEU A 181 15.16 0.31 -6.71
CA LEU A 181 14.66 1.43 -7.50
C LEU A 181 15.60 1.74 -8.66
N ALA A 182 16.90 1.77 -8.43
CA ALA A 182 17.89 2.02 -9.48
C ALA A 182 17.85 0.95 -10.59
N GLU A 183 17.73 -0.33 -10.21
CA GLU A 183 17.55 -1.43 -11.18
C GLU A 183 16.25 -1.29 -11.98
N ALA A 184 15.15 -0.94 -11.32
CA ALA A 184 13.84 -0.75 -11.96
C ALA A 184 13.86 0.43 -12.96
N MET A 185 14.54 1.53 -12.62
CA MET A 185 14.74 2.69 -13.50
C MET A 185 15.58 2.32 -14.72
N ALA A 186 16.67 1.58 -14.56
CA ALA A 186 17.50 1.14 -15.68
C ALA A 186 16.69 0.30 -16.69
N LEU A 187 15.79 -0.56 -16.21
CA LEU A 187 14.91 -1.35 -17.08
C LEU A 187 13.85 -0.50 -17.81
N LEU A 188 13.41 0.61 -17.22
CA LEU A 188 12.54 1.56 -17.89
C LEU A 188 13.29 2.33 -18.99
N ASP A 189 14.59 2.62 -18.77
CA ASP A 189 15.44 3.31 -19.74
C ASP A 189 15.73 2.46 -20.97
N ASP A 190 15.86 1.14 -20.82
CA ASP A 190 16.05 0.19 -21.91
C ASP A 190 14.79 -0.03 -22.78
N ARG A 191 13.66 0.52 -22.36
CA ARG A 191 12.40 0.39 -23.08
C ARG A 191 12.43 1.15 -24.39
N SER A 192 12.06 0.47 -25.48
CA SER A 192 11.98 1.11 -26.81
C SER A 192 10.85 2.13 -26.86
N PRO A 193 11.06 3.32 -27.45
CA PRO A 193 9.97 4.28 -27.69
C PRO A 193 8.82 3.62 -28.49
N GLY A 194 7.59 3.84 -28.05
CA GLY A 194 6.39 3.32 -28.72
C GLY A 194 6.08 1.85 -28.46
N SER A 195 6.76 1.19 -27.52
CA SER A 195 6.46 -0.18 -27.09
C SER A 195 5.34 -0.28 -26.05
N SER A 196 4.61 0.83 -25.79
CA SER A 196 3.53 0.91 -24.82
C SER A 196 2.31 0.08 -25.23
N GLU A 197 1.77 -0.72 -24.30
CA GLU A 197 0.47 -1.38 -24.46
C GLU A 197 -0.69 -0.37 -24.46
N LEU A 198 -0.48 0.78 -23.82
CA LEU A 198 -1.41 1.90 -23.80
C LEU A 198 -1.02 2.89 -24.91
N ALA A 199 -1.77 2.91 -26.01
CA ALA A 199 -1.51 3.78 -27.14
C ALA A 199 -1.41 5.25 -26.72
N GLY A 200 -0.25 5.87 -26.96
CA GLY A 200 0.00 7.29 -26.66
C GLY A 200 0.47 7.59 -25.23
N THR A 201 0.80 6.57 -24.43
CA THR A 201 1.31 6.77 -23.08
C THR A 201 2.83 6.63 -23.07
N ASP A 202 3.53 7.77 -23.03
CA ASP A 202 4.96 7.82 -22.73
C ASP A 202 5.14 8.15 -21.26
N PHE A 203 5.73 7.22 -20.50
CA PHE A 203 6.05 7.48 -19.09
C PHE A 203 7.15 8.52 -18.95
N THR A 204 6.98 9.44 -18.00
CA THR A 204 8.02 10.39 -17.60
C THR A 204 9.15 9.64 -16.90
N LYS A 205 10.39 9.91 -17.30
CA LYS A 205 11.58 9.33 -16.70
C LYS A 205 12.18 10.28 -15.68
N VAL A 206 12.67 9.72 -14.58
CA VAL A 206 13.44 10.43 -13.55
C VAL A 206 14.92 10.11 -13.75
N GLU A 207 15.80 11.10 -13.65
CA GLU A 207 17.23 10.93 -13.97
C GLU A 207 18.00 10.09 -12.95
N SER A 208 17.56 10.08 -11.68
CA SER A 208 18.21 9.32 -10.61
C SER A 208 17.25 8.97 -9.49
N VAL A 209 17.61 7.97 -8.68
CA VAL A 209 16.84 7.59 -7.49
C VAL A 209 16.69 8.74 -6.49
N ASP A 210 17.69 9.63 -6.40
CA ASP A 210 17.64 10.81 -5.51
C ASP A 210 16.59 11.84 -5.97
N GLY A 211 16.11 11.75 -7.20
CA GLY A 211 15.01 12.57 -7.71
C GLY A 211 13.62 12.03 -7.35
N LEU A 212 13.53 10.83 -6.80
CA LEU A 212 12.27 10.26 -6.33
C LEU A 212 11.97 10.76 -4.90
N PRO A 213 10.70 11.04 -4.57
CA PRO A 213 10.32 11.45 -3.22
C PRO A 213 10.28 10.29 -2.22
N PHE A 214 10.66 9.09 -2.63
CA PHE A 214 10.62 7.87 -1.84
C PHE A 214 11.86 7.00 -2.10
N GLY A 215 12.05 6.01 -1.25
CA GLY A 215 13.15 5.05 -1.30
C GLY A 215 13.78 4.87 0.08
N THR A 216 14.03 3.62 0.44
CA THR A 216 14.61 3.22 1.72
C THR A 216 16.09 2.86 1.53
N ASP A 217 16.97 3.36 2.40
CA ASP A 217 18.35 2.92 2.41
C ASP A 217 18.41 1.41 2.65
N ASP A 218 19.18 0.69 1.85
CA ASP A 218 19.18 -0.78 1.80
C ASP A 218 19.46 -1.41 3.17
N GLU A 219 20.25 -0.75 4.01
CA GLU A 219 20.58 -1.19 5.38
C GLU A 219 19.40 -1.16 6.35
N ASN A 220 18.36 -0.37 6.05
CA ASN A 220 17.15 -0.26 6.86
C ASN A 220 16.07 -1.29 6.47
N VAL A 221 16.26 -2.00 5.39
CA VAL A 221 15.35 -3.06 4.95
C VAL A 221 15.66 -4.35 5.70
N THR A 222 14.66 -4.90 6.39
CA THR A 222 14.82 -6.11 7.20
C THR A 222 14.25 -7.36 6.57
N THR A 223 13.27 -7.20 5.68
CA THR A 223 12.47 -8.32 5.19
C THR A 223 12.22 -8.19 3.70
N ARG A 224 12.37 -9.31 2.99
CA ARG A 224 12.15 -9.44 1.55
C ARG A 224 11.17 -10.59 1.31
N ILE A 225 10.00 -10.27 0.79
CA ILE A 225 8.98 -11.25 0.44
C ILE A 225 9.04 -11.52 -1.06
N ASP A 226 9.48 -12.70 -1.41
CA ASP A 226 9.43 -13.18 -2.80
C ASP A 226 8.02 -13.67 -3.10
N ALA A 227 7.30 -12.86 -3.87
CA ALA A 227 5.94 -13.13 -4.34
C ALA A 227 5.87 -12.97 -5.87
N ALA A 228 6.98 -13.27 -6.59
CA ALA A 228 7.06 -13.12 -8.04
C ALA A 228 5.98 -13.93 -8.77
N ASP A 229 5.59 -15.10 -8.26
CA ASP A 229 4.54 -15.93 -8.81
C ASP A 229 3.14 -15.28 -8.72
N TYR A 230 2.99 -14.20 -7.94
CA TYR A 230 1.75 -13.45 -7.75
C TYR A 230 1.76 -12.08 -8.44
N LEU A 231 2.77 -11.79 -9.27
CA LEU A 231 2.86 -10.53 -10.00
C LEU A 231 1.64 -10.28 -10.90
N ASP A 232 1.11 -11.32 -11.54
CA ASP A 232 -0.09 -11.20 -12.39
C ASP A 232 -1.32 -10.79 -11.59
N ALA A 233 -1.49 -11.31 -10.37
CA ALA A 233 -2.57 -10.92 -9.47
C ALA A 233 -2.42 -9.45 -9.05
N LYS A 234 -1.22 -9.02 -8.69
CA LYS A 234 -0.90 -7.61 -8.39
C LYS A 234 -1.22 -6.70 -9.57
N LEU A 235 -0.77 -7.05 -10.78
CA LEU A 235 -1.06 -6.26 -11.99
C LEU A 235 -2.56 -6.19 -12.30
N ALA A 236 -3.30 -7.28 -12.05
CA ALA A 236 -4.76 -7.28 -12.20
C ALA A 236 -5.43 -6.34 -11.18
N ALA A 237 -4.96 -6.33 -9.92
CA ALA A 237 -5.44 -5.41 -8.91
C ALA A 237 -5.13 -3.95 -9.25
N MET A 238 -3.91 -3.67 -9.71
CA MET A 238 -3.53 -2.32 -10.17
C MET A 238 -4.40 -1.84 -11.34
N ARG A 239 -4.73 -2.74 -12.30
CA ARG A 239 -5.65 -2.41 -13.40
C ARG A 239 -7.09 -2.16 -12.95
N ALA A 240 -7.50 -2.73 -11.82
CA ALA A 240 -8.82 -2.44 -11.25
C ALA A 240 -8.95 -1.01 -10.75
N HIS A 241 -7.85 -0.37 -10.35
CA HIS A 241 -7.79 1.05 -9.99
C HIS A 241 -7.60 1.96 -11.21
N ALA A 242 -8.43 1.75 -12.23
CA ALA A 242 -8.26 2.40 -13.55
C ALA A 242 -8.33 3.93 -13.49
N THR A 243 -9.00 4.52 -12.48
CA THR A 243 -9.04 5.97 -12.32
C THR A 243 -7.70 6.54 -11.86
N GLN A 244 -6.85 5.74 -11.19
CA GLN A 244 -5.64 6.19 -10.48
C GLN A 244 -4.34 5.62 -11.05
N ILE A 245 -4.38 4.47 -11.72
CA ILE A 245 -3.18 3.76 -12.16
C ILE A 245 -3.26 3.48 -13.66
N ALA A 246 -2.28 3.98 -14.40
CA ALA A 246 -2.05 3.60 -15.79
C ALA A 246 -1.04 2.43 -15.82
N VAL A 247 -1.49 1.24 -16.22
CA VAL A 247 -0.64 0.03 -16.25
C VAL A 247 -0.24 -0.30 -17.67
N ASP A 248 1.06 -0.35 -17.90
CA ASP A 248 1.69 -0.83 -19.15
C ASP A 248 2.76 -1.87 -18.78
N SER A 249 2.30 -3.07 -18.63
CA SER A 249 2.98 -4.19 -17.97
C SER A 249 4.40 -4.45 -18.51
N PRO A 250 5.42 -4.58 -17.67
CA PRO A 250 5.36 -4.60 -16.20
C PRO A 250 5.52 -3.22 -15.53
N PHE A 251 5.35 -2.14 -16.27
CA PHE A 251 5.46 -0.77 -15.77
C PHE A 251 4.07 -0.18 -15.50
N PHE A 252 4.05 0.85 -14.67
CA PHE A 252 2.86 1.63 -14.36
C PHE A 252 3.23 3.07 -14.05
N ALA A 253 2.25 3.95 -14.04
CA ALA A 253 2.38 5.32 -13.53
C ALA A 253 1.09 5.77 -12.85
N LEU A 254 1.20 6.76 -11.99
CA LEU A 254 0.09 7.51 -11.43
C LEU A 254 -0.19 8.74 -12.31
N SER A 255 -0.95 9.70 -11.80
CA SER A 255 -1.32 10.92 -12.55
C SER A 255 -0.13 11.78 -12.98
N ASP A 256 0.99 11.72 -12.27
CA ASP A 256 2.25 12.40 -12.62
C ASP A 256 2.97 11.78 -13.83
N MET A 257 2.49 10.62 -14.28
CA MET A 257 3.05 9.83 -15.38
C MET A 257 4.50 9.40 -15.17
N ILE A 258 5.03 9.45 -13.94
CA ILE A 258 6.36 8.90 -13.63
C ILE A 258 6.31 7.39 -13.74
N GLY A 259 7.09 6.84 -14.68
CA GLY A 259 7.16 5.40 -14.92
C GLY A 259 7.79 4.66 -13.75
N GLN A 260 7.08 3.66 -13.26
CA GLN A 260 7.53 2.78 -12.19
C GLN A 260 7.38 1.33 -12.63
N ARG A 261 8.18 0.43 -12.05
CA ARG A 261 8.07 -1.01 -12.31
C ARG A 261 7.27 -1.67 -11.20
N ALA A 262 6.27 -2.44 -11.59
CA ALA A 262 5.58 -3.32 -10.65
C ALA A 262 6.51 -4.47 -10.22
N LEU A 263 6.72 -4.58 -8.92
CA LEU A 263 7.62 -5.56 -8.33
C LEU A 263 6.82 -6.75 -7.81
N GLY A 264 7.23 -7.96 -8.18
CA GLY A 264 6.71 -9.20 -7.58
C GLY A 264 7.43 -9.57 -6.28
N THR A 265 8.58 -8.93 -5.99
CA THR A 265 9.25 -9.00 -4.70
C THR A 265 8.99 -7.71 -3.96
N GLU A 266 8.48 -7.79 -2.73
CA GLU A 266 8.14 -6.64 -1.90
C GLU A 266 8.98 -6.63 -0.63
N TYR A 267 9.28 -5.44 -0.12
CA TYR A 267 10.25 -5.23 0.94
C TYR A 267 9.62 -4.51 2.13
N TYR A 268 10.16 -4.79 3.32
CA TYR A 268 9.62 -4.25 4.57
C TYR A 268 10.73 -3.93 5.55
N THR A 269 10.45 -2.98 6.45
CA THR A 269 11.24 -2.68 7.62
C THR A 269 10.48 -3.14 8.86
N LEU A 270 11.06 -4.02 9.68
CA LEU A 270 10.48 -4.40 10.98
C LEU A 270 10.67 -3.23 11.96
N LEU A 271 9.56 -2.62 12.38
CA LEU A 271 9.57 -1.50 13.32
C LEU A 271 9.42 -1.96 14.78
N ALA A 272 8.67 -3.04 15.00
CA ALA A 272 8.51 -3.62 16.34
C ALA A 272 8.26 -5.12 16.27
N GLY A 273 8.69 -5.83 17.30
CA GLY A 273 8.54 -7.28 17.45
C GLY A 273 9.86 -8.04 17.31
N PRO A 274 9.85 -9.37 17.44
CA PRO A 274 11.05 -10.19 17.37
C PRO A 274 11.53 -10.31 15.92
N ALA A 275 12.82 -10.03 15.68
CA ALA A 275 13.48 -10.40 14.45
C ALA A 275 13.66 -11.92 14.37
N SER A 276 13.56 -12.49 13.16
CA SER A 276 13.88 -13.90 12.97
C SER A 276 15.39 -14.14 13.08
N ALA A 277 15.76 -15.31 13.57
CA ALA A 277 17.14 -15.79 13.46
C ALA A 277 17.44 -16.39 12.08
N ASP A 278 16.41 -16.79 11.34
CA ASP A 278 16.54 -17.36 10.00
C ASP A 278 16.48 -16.25 8.96
N HIS A 279 17.58 -16.05 8.27
CA HIS A 279 17.71 -15.10 7.19
C HIS A 279 17.95 -15.82 5.88
N GLY A 280 17.25 -15.40 4.83
CA GLY A 280 17.46 -15.85 3.47
C GLY A 280 18.64 -15.15 2.79
N PRO A 281 18.79 -15.32 1.47
CA PRO A 281 19.80 -14.62 0.70
C PRO A 281 19.75 -13.10 0.93
N GLY A 282 20.88 -12.45 1.14
CA GLY A 282 20.97 -11.03 1.43
C GLY A 282 20.76 -10.67 2.91
N ASN A 283 20.69 -11.67 3.80
CA ASN A 283 20.47 -11.48 5.24
C ASN A 283 19.13 -10.84 5.62
N TRP A 284 18.08 -11.06 4.82
CA TRP A 284 16.71 -10.58 5.07
C TRP A 284 15.82 -11.70 5.61
N GLU A 285 14.86 -11.34 6.45
CA GLU A 285 13.73 -12.22 6.70
C GLU A 285 12.96 -12.48 5.40
N THR A 286 12.43 -13.70 5.24
CA THR A 286 11.69 -14.10 4.04
C THR A 286 10.22 -14.44 4.29
N ASP A 287 9.75 -14.25 5.53
CA ASP A 287 8.37 -14.45 5.96
C ASP A 287 8.02 -13.42 7.04
N LEU A 288 6.94 -12.67 6.86
CA LEU A 288 6.48 -11.68 7.85
C LEU A 288 6.09 -12.29 9.20
N PHE A 289 5.79 -13.60 9.23
CA PHE A 289 5.49 -14.35 10.44
C PHE A 289 6.73 -15.03 11.05
N ALA A 290 7.90 -14.90 10.45
CA ALA A 290 9.12 -15.51 10.95
C ALA A 290 9.43 -15.06 12.40
N GLY A 291 9.90 -15.97 13.25
CA GLY A 291 10.20 -15.69 14.66
C GLY A 291 8.98 -15.64 15.59
N LEU A 292 7.75 -15.72 15.07
CA LEU A 292 6.55 -15.87 15.89
C LEU A 292 6.43 -17.34 16.32
N GLY A 293 6.38 -17.56 17.64
CA GLY A 293 6.55 -18.87 18.29
C GLY A 293 5.75 -20.00 17.68
N GLN A 294 6.43 -21.12 17.70
CA GLN A 294 5.87 -22.45 17.43
C GLN A 294 4.97 -22.88 18.60
#